data_073e7ae4c339f81488d7b47a0dce14bf
#
_entry.id   073e7ae4c339f81488d7b47a0dce14bf
#
_cell.length_a   1.000
_cell.length_b   1.000
_cell.length_c   1.000
_cell.angle_alpha   90.00
_cell.angle_beta   90.00
_cell.angle_gamma   90.00
#
_symmetry.space_group_name_H-M   'P 1'
#
loop_
_entity.id
_entity.type
_entity.pdbx_description
1 polymer ?
#
loop_
_entity_poly.entity_id
_entity_poly.type
_entity_poly.pdbx_seq_one_letter_code
_entity_poly.pdbx_strand_id
1 'polypeptide(L)'
;MNKENKTHRAAVLRGMQALLVSATVLCTCGCKDWEGLVNNEKPFTIHSIVPSQLMANDTVTIKGIGFDDAIKVLFNQTEATIVSKSADAIKVVLPEMTNGSDALTEKIAVRVYSPTQYREKPYEMQFPNAIFTLENLKYKVDTLAHYPVGPGSYYTEIALSHEEFPLKVHFLTMNVRAEHLLFRPVLADDQLGNTERVIHMGPRKTAQGHGRYFAGVNGDFFNLGGDNRILDGMTLDGNVVALPTETGVGNMIVQKDGAVFIDELSYSKPQITIGGTVTPLDNINNKRANDQIVLYNHFYGATTQTDDTGTEVVVKPTEGAWALNANVAFEVVETHTAKGNTAIPEGCAVLSATGTKQAVLNALHAGDKGTFNIALAAASYNLSAPVHTLGVKPLILKDGKPTSYVWNERHPRTSLGLSADRSTLYMCVVDGRWRNVSAGVTTTQLALLMKRAGAATAFNLDGGGSSTMYAYNTGLDGTGLMNRPNGGTYTRKVANAFFAVADVKDDNRIAAIASAGYVIRVKQGESAALRFYGINAAGLIVDNDLKDVQLAVSPALGTIEGQTFKATGKQRYGTITATRQGVSAQIRVYVE
;
A
#
# COMPACT_ATOMS: atom_id res chain seq x y z
N MET A 1 18.39 -1.93 60.71
CA MET A 1 18.14 -1.87 59.25
C MET A 1 18.40 -0.45 58.80
N ASN A 2 19.63 -0.03 58.50
CA ASN A 2 19.97 1.25 57.86
C ASN A 2 21.47 1.57 57.97
N LYS A 3 22.35 0.69 57.51
CA LYS A 3 23.76 1.02 57.35
C LYS A 3 24.43 0.46 56.08
N GLU A 4 23.79 -0.42 55.33
CA GLU A 4 24.39 -1.05 54.13
C GLU A 4 24.12 -0.31 52.81
N ASN A 5 23.16 0.61 52.76
CA ASN A 5 22.77 1.31 51.50
C ASN A 5 23.57 2.62 51.24
N LYS A 6 24.48 3.02 52.12
CA LYS A 6 25.31 4.22 51.88
C LYS A 6 26.71 3.93 51.29
N THR A 7 27.18 2.71 51.41
CA THR A 7 28.52 2.32 50.88
C THR A 7 28.48 2.00 49.37
N HIS A 8 27.36 1.49 48.82
CA HIS A 8 27.26 1.21 47.38
C HIS A 8 27.10 2.46 46.51
N ARG A 9 26.46 3.53 47.00
CA ARG A 9 26.36 4.79 46.25
C ARG A 9 27.67 5.57 46.15
N ALA A 10 28.52 5.46 47.16
CA ALA A 10 29.84 6.12 47.16
C ALA A 10 30.87 5.43 46.25
N ALA A 11 30.76 4.10 46.07
CA ALA A 11 31.63 3.34 45.17
C ALA A 11 31.27 3.57 43.67
N VAL A 12 29.98 3.70 43.34
CA VAL A 12 29.53 3.96 41.96
C VAL A 12 29.88 5.39 41.55
N LEU A 13 29.76 6.39 42.43
CA LEU A 13 30.16 7.76 42.09
C LEU A 13 31.70 7.92 41.93
N ARG A 14 32.50 7.17 42.69
CA ARG A 14 33.96 7.19 42.52
C ARG A 14 34.41 6.47 41.25
N GLY A 15 33.70 5.41 40.82
CA GLY A 15 33.95 4.73 39.56
C GLY A 15 33.62 5.60 38.33
N MET A 16 32.52 6.36 38.37
CA MET A 16 32.15 7.28 37.29
C MET A 16 33.05 8.51 37.19
N GLN A 17 33.57 9.03 38.33
CA GLN A 17 34.53 10.14 38.32
C GLN A 17 35.90 9.71 37.80
N ALA A 18 36.35 8.49 38.07
CA ALA A 18 37.61 7.96 37.53
C ALA A 18 37.52 7.69 36.00
N LEU A 19 36.35 7.28 35.48
CA LEU A 19 36.14 7.13 34.04
C LEU A 19 36.02 8.48 33.30
N LEU A 20 35.42 9.51 33.92
CA LEU A 20 35.36 10.85 33.32
C LEU A 20 36.74 11.54 33.31
N VAL A 21 37.56 11.32 34.31
CA VAL A 21 38.92 11.92 34.36
C VAL A 21 39.86 11.22 33.36
N SER A 22 39.73 9.91 33.14
CA SER A 22 40.53 9.22 32.11
C SER A 22 40.08 9.54 30.69
N ALA A 23 38.78 9.80 30.45
CA ALA A 23 38.28 10.24 29.14
C ALA A 23 38.70 11.69 28.83
N THR A 24 38.82 12.56 29.84
CA THR A 24 39.19 13.96 29.60
C THR A 24 40.72 14.10 29.41
N VAL A 25 41.54 13.24 30.00
CA VAL A 25 42.99 13.24 29.80
C VAL A 25 43.39 12.62 28.44
N LEU A 26 42.60 11.68 27.91
CA LEU A 26 42.81 11.15 26.54
C LEU A 26 42.38 12.11 25.43
N CYS A 27 41.49 13.07 25.69
CA CYS A 27 41.12 14.10 24.74
C CYS A 27 42.08 15.30 24.68
N THR A 28 42.94 15.49 25.69
CA THR A 28 43.85 16.65 25.72
C THR A 28 45.27 16.37 25.19
N CYS A 29 45.66 15.11 25.01
CA CYS A 29 46.96 14.76 24.43
C CYS A 29 46.95 14.53 22.90
N GLY A 30 45.79 14.52 22.26
CA GLY A 30 45.65 14.29 20.80
C GLY A 30 45.46 15.54 19.95
N CYS A 31 45.34 16.73 20.53
CA CYS A 31 44.95 17.92 19.78
C CYS A 31 46.09 18.91 19.45
N LYS A 32 47.31 18.63 19.81
CA LYS A 32 48.39 19.60 19.57
C LYS A 32 49.20 19.39 18.27
N ASP A 33 49.08 18.23 17.63
CA ASP A 33 49.86 17.96 16.41
C ASP A 33 49.05 18.06 15.11
N TRP A 34 47.76 18.47 15.18
CA TRP A 34 46.89 18.56 13.98
C TRP A 34 46.69 19.99 13.46
N GLU A 35 47.15 21.02 14.15
CA GLU A 35 47.01 22.42 13.72
C GLU A 35 47.95 22.81 12.56
N GLY A 36 48.87 21.92 12.15
CA GLY A 36 49.79 22.16 11.05
C GLY A 36 49.42 21.58 9.70
N LEU A 37 48.33 20.81 9.59
CA LEU A 37 47.91 20.13 8.34
C LEU A 37 46.51 20.51 7.84
N VAL A 38 45.93 21.60 8.32
CA VAL A 38 44.68 22.10 7.77
C VAL A 38 45.01 22.84 6.46
N ASN A 39 45.08 22.09 5.35
CA ASN A 39 44.92 22.69 4.03
C ASN A 39 43.57 23.39 4.02
N ASN A 40 43.55 24.66 3.60
CA ASN A 40 42.35 25.50 3.44
C ASN A 40 41.38 25.00 2.35
N GLU A 41 41.36 23.72 2.03
CA GLU A 41 40.43 23.12 1.10
C GLU A 41 39.07 22.89 1.77
N LYS A 42 38.07 23.49 1.20
CA LYS A 42 36.68 23.32 1.67
C LYS A 42 36.30 21.84 1.60
N PRO A 43 35.77 21.26 2.69
CA PRO A 43 35.39 19.85 2.71
C PRO A 43 34.35 19.56 1.65
N PHE A 44 34.45 18.42 0.96
CA PHE A 44 33.44 18.03 -0.01
C PHE A 44 32.08 17.82 0.67
N THR A 45 31.03 18.22 -0.01
CA THR A 45 29.64 18.03 0.43
C THR A 45 28.87 17.39 -0.70
N ILE A 46 28.02 16.41 -0.38
CA ILE A 46 27.12 15.78 -1.34
C ILE A 46 25.73 16.36 -1.17
N HIS A 47 25.14 16.80 -2.27
CA HIS A 47 23.80 17.36 -2.31
C HIS A 47 22.76 16.31 -2.73
N SER A 48 23.08 15.46 -3.71
CA SER A 48 22.19 14.43 -4.20
C SER A 48 22.92 13.31 -4.93
N ILE A 49 22.28 12.15 -5.00
CA ILE A 49 22.70 11.01 -5.81
C ILE A 49 21.54 10.67 -6.75
N VAL A 50 21.80 10.63 -8.05
CA VAL A 50 20.76 10.45 -9.10
C VAL A 50 21.22 9.40 -10.11
N PRO A 51 20.39 8.45 -10.48
CA PRO A 51 19.06 8.14 -9.95
C PRO A 51 19.14 7.50 -8.55
N SER A 52 18.04 7.55 -7.81
CA SER A 52 17.93 6.94 -6.47
C SER A 52 17.67 5.44 -6.49
N GLN A 53 17.34 4.89 -7.67
CA GLN A 53 17.17 3.46 -7.91
C GLN A 53 18.04 3.03 -9.08
N LEU A 54 18.74 1.92 -8.92
CA LEU A 54 19.85 1.53 -9.78
C LEU A 54 19.79 0.05 -10.14
N MET A 55 20.39 -0.28 -11.27
CA MET A 55 20.74 -1.64 -11.69
C MET A 55 22.24 -1.73 -11.96
N ALA A 56 22.80 -2.94 -11.95
CA ALA A 56 24.20 -3.13 -12.33
C ALA A 56 24.52 -2.47 -13.68
N ASN A 57 25.68 -1.86 -13.77
CA ASN A 57 26.14 -1.07 -14.91
C ASN A 57 25.41 0.27 -15.16
N ASP A 58 24.51 0.69 -14.28
CA ASP A 58 23.93 2.03 -14.35
C ASP A 58 25.00 3.11 -14.09
N THR A 59 24.80 4.26 -14.72
CA THR A 59 25.60 5.45 -14.42
C THR A 59 24.91 6.26 -13.33
N VAL A 60 25.61 6.44 -12.22
CA VAL A 60 25.19 7.25 -11.08
C VAL A 60 25.86 8.59 -11.13
N THR A 61 25.10 9.67 -10.95
CA THR A 61 25.64 11.03 -10.78
C THR A 61 25.52 11.44 -9.31
N ILE A 62 26.67 11.66 -8.68
CA ILE A 62 26.77 12.20 -7.32
C ILE A 62 27.01 13.70 -7.49
N LYS A 63 26.04 14.53 -7.12
CA LYS A 63 26.16 16.00 -7.15
C LYS A 63 26.62 16.53 -5.81
N GLY A 64 27.52 17.48 -5.82
CA GLY A 64 28.05 18.06 -4.60
C GLY A 64 29.00 19.21 -4.87
N ILE A 65 29.89 19.52 -3.97
CA ILE A 65 30.94 20.54 -4.11
C ILE A 65 32.21 20.06 -3.42
N GLY A 66 33.37 20.52 -3.90
CA GLY A 66 34.67 20.27 -3.26
C GLY A 66 35.21 18.87 -3.49
N PHE A 67 34.82 18.20 -4.56
CA PHE A 67 35.40 16.91 -4.96
C PHE A 67 36.83 17.08 -5.46
N ASP A 68 37.76 16.39 -4.81
CA ASP A 68 39.16 16.36 -5.18
C ASP A 68 39.48 15.23 -6.17
N ASP A 69 40.74 15.20 -6.65
CA ASP A 69 41.16 14.21 -7.65
C ASP A 69 41.34 12.81 -7.09
N ALA A 70 41.52 12.67 -5.79
CA ALA A 70 41.73 11.39 -5.13
C ALA A 70 40.43 10.72 -4.68
N ILE A 71 39.26 11.36 -4.90
CA ILE A 71 37.98 10.88 -4.42
C ILE A 71 37.61 9.52 -5.01
N LYS A 72 37.11 8.64 -4.19
CA LYS A 72 36.64 7.29 -4.51
C LYS A 72 35.18 7.13 -4.14
N VAL A 73 34.48 6.28 -4.88
CA VAL A 73 33.08 5.90 -4.62
C VAL A 73 33.02 4.39 -4.47
N LEU A 74 32.47 3.93 -3.34
CA LEU A 74 32.25 2.52 -3.08
C LEU A 74 30.76 2.26 -2.93
N PHE A 75 30.29 1.18 -3.57
CA PHE A 75 28.98 0.60 -3.31
C PHE A 75 29.17 -0.65 -2.48
N ASN A 76 28.65 -0.64 -1.25
CA ASN A 76 29.05 -1.54 -0.16
C ASN A 76 30.59 -1.48 0.03
N GLN A 77 31.31 -2.49 -0.42
CA GLN A 77 32.78 -2.55 -0.35
C GLN A 77 33.45 -2.54 -1.73
N THR A 78 32.66 -2.49 -2.81
CA THR A 78 33.16 -2.53 -4.18
C THR A 78 33.39 -1.13 -4.72
N GLU A 79 34.60 -0.82 -5.15
CA GLU A 79 34.95 0.47 -5.75
C GLU A 79 34.31 0.59 -7.13
N ALA A 80 33.64 1.72 -7.39
CA ALA A 80 32.99 2.02 -8.66
C ALA A 80 33.97 2.67 -9.62
N THR A 81 33.81 2.39 -10.92
CA THR A 81 34.55 3.06 -11.98
C THR A 81 34.03 4.49 -12.15
N ILE A 82 34.89 5.49 -11.97
CA ILE A 82 34.57 6.90 -12.26
C ILE A 82 34.65 7.13 -13.77
N VAL A 83 33.51 7.53 -14.36
CA VAL A 83 33.37 7.83 -15.79
C VAL A 83 33.76 9.29 -16.08
N SER A 84 33.33 10.19 -15.23
CA SER A 84 33.68 11.60 -15.30
C SER A 84 33.63 12.26 -13.92
N LYS A 85 34.40 13.31 -13.73
CA LYS A 85 34.48 14.07 -12.51
C LYS A 85 34.65 15.55 -12.79
N SER A 86 33.96 16.38 -12.01
CA SER A 86 34.08 17.83 -11.93
C SER A 86 34.05 18.26 -10.46
N ALA A 87 34.29 19.51 -10.18
CA ALA A 87 34.25 20.05 -8.82
C ALA A 87 32.85 19.93 -8.15
N ASP A 88 31.80 19.74 -8.95
CA ASP A 88 30.37 19.73 -8.52
C ASP A 88 29.65 18.41 -8.81
N ALA A 89 30.27 17.48 -9.55
CA ALA A 89 29.64 16.19 -9.88
C ALA A 89 30.67 15.08 -10.14
N ILE A 90 30.34 13.88 -9.70
CA ILE A 90 31.05 12.64 -10.03
C ILE A 90 30.05 11.71 -10.71
N LYS A 91 30.42 11.18 -11.89
CA LYS A 91 29.67 10.10 -12.55
C LYS A 91 30.42 8.80 -12.40
N VAL A 92 29.76 7.79 -11.89
CA VAL A 92 30.32 6.44 -11.68
C VAL A 92 29.43 5.39 -12.30
N VAL A 93 30.02 4.28 -12.70
CA VAL A 93 29.27 3.08 -13.10
C VAL A 93 29.09 2.20 -11.87
N LEU A 94 27.84 1.78 -11.63
CA LEU A 94 27.53 0.85 -10.57
C LEU A 94 28.15 -0.51 -10.88
N PRO A 95 29.01 -1.07 -10.00
CA PRO A 95 29.61 -2.38 -10.23
C PRO A 95 28.58 -3.49 -10.18
N GLU A 96 28.88 -4.64 -10.80
CA GLU A 96 28.12 -5.85 -10.55
C GLU A 96 28.26 -6.26 -9.10
N MET A 97 27.14 -6.37 -8.41
CA MET A 97 27.09 -6.80 -7.02
C MET A 97 26.32 -8.12 -6.93
N THR A 98 26.98 -9.09 -6.31
CA THR A 98 26.31 -10.34 -5.95
C THR A 98 25.65 -10.14 -4.59
N ASN A 99 24.36 -9.99 -4.56
CA ASN A 99 23.59 -9.82 -3.33
C ASN A 99 23.18 -11.19 -2.79
N GLY A 100 23.50 -11.43 -1.53
CA GLY A 100 23.08 -12.62 -0.79
C GLY A 100 21.71 -12.47 -0.13
N SER A 101 21.03 -11.35 -0.34
CA SER A 101 19.75 -11.03 0.29
C SER A 101 18.58 -11.65 -0.48
N ASP A 102 17.60 -12.17 0.27
CA ASP A 102 16.33 -12.66 -0.27
C ASP A 102 15.31 -11.53 -0.59
N ALA A 103 15.64 -10.27 -0.35
CA ALA A 103 14.76 -9.14 -0.63
C ALA A 103 14.62 -8.87 -2.14
N LEU A 104 13.47 -8.35 -2.60
CA LEU A 104 13.29 -7.87 -3.97
C LEU A 104 14.17 -6.65 -4.27
N THR A 105 14.40 -5.83 -3.26
CA THR A 105 15.36 -4.72 -3.29
C THR A 105 16.26 -4.80 -2.07
N GLU A 106 17.49 -4.37 -2.22
CA GLU A 106 18.46 -4.32 -1.14
C GLU A 106 18.90 -2.88 -0.90
N LYS A 107 19.14 -2.53 0.36
CA LYS A 107 19.79 -1.28 0.71
C LYS A 107 21.29 -1.43 0.47
N ILE A 108 21.85 -0.52 -0.30
CA ILE A 108 23.27 -0.45 -0.59
C ILE A 108 23.85 0.76 0.14
N ALA A 109 24.92 0.53 0.88
CA ALA A 109 25.71 1.62 1.41
C ALA A 109 26.57 2.22 0.26
N VAL A 110 26.35 3.49 -0.02
CA VAL A 110 27.21 4.26 -0.92
C VAL A 110 28.17 5.09 -0.07
N ARG A 111 29.45 4.86 -0.20
CA ARG A 111 30.48 5.63 0.49
C ARG A 111 31.27 6.45 -0.50
N VAL A 112 31.26 7.76 -0.34
CA VAL A 112 32.15 8.67 -1.05
C VAL A 112 33.29 9.01 -0.12
N TYR A 113 34.50 8.66 -0.50
CA TYR A 113 35.70 8.76 0.33
C TYR A 113 36.79 9.57 -0.37
N SER A 114 37.32 10.55 0.32
CA SER A 114 38.52 11.27 -0.09
C SER A 114 39.71 10.89 0.81
N PRO A 115 40.71 10.19 0.29
CA PRO A 115 41.92 9.86 1.04
C PRO A 115 42.72 11.08 1.46
N THR A 116 42.69 12.15 0.68
CA THR A 116 43.44 13.40 0.98
C THR A 116 42.77 14.22 2.08
N GLN A 117 41.43 14.17 2.16
CA GLN A 117 40.67 14.88 3.19
C GLN A 117 40.33 14.00 4.38
N TYR A 118 40.63 12.69 4.32
CA TYR A 118 40.27 11.67 5.33
C TYR A 118 38.78 11.73 5.71
N ARG A 119 37.90 11.96 4.72
CA ARG A 119 36.44 12.13 4.91
C ARG A 119 35.66 11.08 4.18
N GLU A 120 34.62 10.64 4.83
CA GLU A 120 33.67 9.68 4.30
C GLU A 120 32.25 10.21 4.50
N LYS A 121 31.40 10.05 3.47
CA LYS A 121 29.96 10.35 3.51
C LYS A 121 29.20 9.09 3.14
N PRO A 122 28.53 8.46 4.10
CA PRO A 122 27.67 7.30 3.84
C PRO A 122 26.31 7.74 3.33
N TYR A 123 25.76 6.97 2.38
CA TYR A 123 24.40 7.07 1.85
C TYR A 123 23.80 5.68 1.73
N GLU A 124 22.48 5.56 1.80
CA GLU A 124 21.78 4.34 1.47
C GLU A 124 21.01 4.51 0.16
N MET A 125 21.09 3.52 -0.70
CA MET A 125 20.32 3.43 -1.94
C MET A 125 19.60 2.09 -2.01
N GLN A 126 18.49 2.04 -2.74
CA GLN A 126 17.80 0.78 -3.05
C GLN A 126 18.28 0.22 -4.37
N PHE A 127 18.56 -1.07 -4.38
CA PHE A 127 19.03 -1.80 -5.55
C PHE A 127 18.14 -3.04 -5.77
N PRO A 128 17.54 -3.21 -6.97
CA PRO A 128 16.77 -4.42 -7.25
C PRO A 128 17.70 -5.63 -7.41
N ASN A 129 17.38 -6.71 -6.71
CA ASN A 129 18.09 -7.97 -6.87
C ASN A 129 17.84 -8.56 -8.26
N ALA A 130 18.89 -8.92 -8.95
CA ALA A 130 18.80 -9.52 -10.29
C ALA A 130 18.27 -10.96 -10.27
N ILE A 131 18.49 -11.67 -9.18
CA ILE A 131 18.03 -13.06 -8.98
C ILE A 131 17.53 -13.21 -7.56
N PHE A 132 16.38 -13.88 -7.38
CA PHE A 132 15.92 -14.30 -6.07
C PHE A 132 15.27 -15.69 -6.12
N THR A 133 15.20 -16.33 -4.99
CA THR A 133 14.58 -17.66 -4.83
C THR A 133 13.22 -17.51 -4.16
N LEU A 134 12.19 -18.07 -4.77
CA LEU A 134 10.84 -18.16 -4.24
C LEU A 134 10.55 -19.64 -3.98
N GLU A 135 10.53 -20.07 -2.71
CA GLU A 135 10.62 -21.48 -2.31
C GLU A 135 11.88 -22.13 -2.94
N ASN A 136 11.73 -23.10 -3.81
CA ASN A 136 12.83 -23.80 -4.49
C ASN A 136 13.06 -23.30 -5.93
N LEU A 137 12.30 -22.30 -6.37
CA LEU A 137 12.36 -21.78 -7.73
C LEU A 137 13.23 -20.52 -7.79
N LYS A 138 14.21 -20.52 -8.69
CA LYS A 138 15.07 -19.36 -8.96
C LYS A 138 14.49 -18.53 -10.08
N TYR A 139 14.30 -17.25 -9.83
CA TYR A 139 13.76 -16.27 -10.79
C TYR A 139 14.81 -15.23 -11.13
N LYS A 140 14.88 -14.88 -12.41
CA LYS A 140 15.51 -13.63 -12.83
C LYS A 140 14.48 -12.51 -12.67
N VAL A 141 14.89 -11.43 -12.03
CA VAL A 141 14.04 -10.25 -11.77
C VAL A 141 14.24 -9.21 -12.86
N ASP A 142 13.16 -8.69 -13.41
CA ASP A 142 13.16 -7.54 -14.30
C ASP A 142 12.08 -6.54 -13.86
N THR A 143 12.48 -5.33 -13.49
CA THR A 143 11.54 -4.25 -13.16
C THR A 143 11.12 -3.57 -14.45
N LEU A 144 9.84 -3.69 -14.80
CA LEU A 144 9.28 -3.17 -16.05
C LEU A 144 8.77 -1.73 -15.89
N ALA A 145 8.19 -1.40 -14.74
CA ALA A 145 7.70 -0.08 -14.42
C ALA A 145 7.95 0.26 -12.96
N HIS A 146 8.26 1.52 -12.68
CA HIS A 146 8.33 2.09 -11.33
C HIS A 146 8.12 3.60 -11.40
N TYR A 147 6.97 4.08 -10.94
CA TYR A 147 6.63 5.50 -10.97
C TYR A 147 5.61 5.87 -9.88
N PRO A 148 5.56 7.16 -9.46
CA PRO A 148 4.57 7.62 -8.50
C PRO A 148 3.16 7.60 -9.11
N VAL A 149 2.16 7.31 -8.27
CA VAL A 149 0.74 7.28 -8.67
C VAL A 149 -0.15 8.15 -7.79
N GLY A 150 0.37 8.66 -6.67
CA GLY A 150 -0.32 9.52 -5.72
C GLY A 150 0.55 9.89 -4.53
N PRO A 151 -0.02 10.56 -3.51
CA PRO A 151 0.73 10.99 -2.33
C PRO A 151 1.48 9.84 -1.68
N GLY A 152 2.82 9.94 -1.61
CA GLY A 152 3.70 8.93 -1.02
C GLY A 152 3.55 7.52 -1.57
N SER A 153 2.99 7.37 -2.80
CA SER A 153 2.57 6.10 -3.37
C SER A 153 3.23 5.82 -4.70
N TYR A 154 3.75 4.60 -4.87
CA TYR A 154 4.44 4.15 -6.07
C TYR A 154 3.84 2.86 -6.60
N TYR A 155 3.71 2.79 -7.92
CA TYR A 155 3.44 1.55 -8.63
C TYR A 155 4.74 0.92 -9.09
N THR A 156 4.84 -0.40 -8.96
CA THR A 156 5.97 -1.19 -9.47
C THR A 156 5.45 -2.44 -10.17
N GLU A 157 5.90 -2.67 -11.41
CA GLU A 157 5.65 -3.90 -12.16
C GLU A 157 6.94 -4.69 -12.30
N ILE A 158 6.89 -5.96 -11.94
CA ILE A 158 8.05 -6.86 -11.96
C ILE A 158 7.71 -8.10 -12.77
N ALA A 159 8.56 -8.43 -13.73
CA ALA A 159 8.58 -9.74 -14.36
C ALA A 159 9.59 -10.65 -13.65
N LEU A 160 9.16 -11.83 -13.27
CA LEU A 160 9.97 -12.87 -12.68
C LEU A 160 10.09 -14.01 -13.69
N SER A 161 11.21 -14.09 -14.38
CA SER A 161 11.43 -15.06 -15.45
C SER A 161 11.85 -16.42 -14.90
N HIS A 162 11.14 -17.46 -15.32
CA HIS A 162 11.40 -18.86 -15.04
C HIS A 162 10.88 -19.69 -16.23
N GLU A 163 11.51 -20.81 -16.58
CA GLU A 163 11.14 -21.62 -17.75
C GLU A 163 9.71 -22.14 -17.66
N GLU A 164 9.30 -22.65 -16.51
CA GLU A 164 8.01 -23.31 -16.30
C GLU A 164 6.98 -22.40 -15.62
N PHE A 165 7.41 -21.56 -14.65
CA PHE A 165 6.53 -20.76 -13.80
C PHE A 165 6.88 -19.27 -13.82
N PRO A 166 6.88 -18.59 -14.97
CA PRO A 166 7.09 -17.15 -15.00
C PRO A 166 5.99 -16.44 -14.23
N LEU A 167 6.28 -15.25 -13.68
CA LEU A 167 5.32 -14.45 -12.92
C LEU A 167 5.34 -13.00 -13.37
N LYS A 168 4.17 -12.38 -13.38
CA LYS A 168 3.96 -10.95 -13.47
C LYS A 168 3.38 -10.46 -12.15
N VAL A 169 4.09 -9.57 -11.49
CA VAL A 169 3.76 -9.09 -10.15
C VAL A 169 3.63 -7.58 -10.17
N HIS A 170 2.56 -7.09 -9.59
CA HIS A 170 2.21 -5.68 -9.50
C HIS A 170 2.15 -5.28 -8.03
N PHE A 171 2.88 -4.25 -7.65
CA PHE A 171 2.87 -3.67 -6.33
C PHE A 171 2.41 -2.22 -6.37
N LEU A 172 1.58 -1.86 -5.39
CA LEU A 172 1.43 -0.49 -4.93
C LEU A 172 2.06 -0.40 -3.55
N THR A 173 3.07 0.44 -3.41
CA THR A 173 3.80 0.66 -2.15
C THR A 173 3.49 2.07 -1.68
N MET A 174 2.97 2.22 -0.47
CA MET A 174 2.40 3.46 0.04
C MET A 174 2.96 3.80 1.41
N ASN A 175 3.50 5.01 1.56
CA ASN A 175 3.87 5.54 2.86
C ASN A 175 2.60 5.97 3.60
N VAL A 176 2.17 5.19 4.60
CA VAL A 176 0.94 5.43 5.37
C VAL A 176 0.91 6.81 6.04
N ARG A 177 2.09 7.39 6.29
CA ARG A 177 2.23 8.71 6.92
C ARG A 177 2.34 9.86 5.92
N ALA A 178 2.17 9.59 4.62
CA ALA A 178 2.21 10.64 3.62
C ALA A 178 1.05 11.63 3.84
N GLU A 179 1.37 12.91 3.75
CA GLU A 179 0.38 13.97 3.80
C GLU A 179 -0.65 13.79 2.67
N HIS A 180 -1.92 14.04 2.96
CA HIS A 180 -3.04 13.88 2.02
C HIS A 180 -3.31 12.45 1.52
N LEU A 181 -2.77 11.42 2.16
CA LEU A 181 -3.08 10.02 1.85
C LEU A 181 -4.07 9.44 2.86
N LEU A 182 -5.19 8.95 2.37
CA LEU A 182 -6.22 8.25 3.13
C LEU A 182 -6.45 6.86 2.54
N PHE A 183 -7.06 5.96 3.35
CA PHE A 183 -7.44 4.62 2.91
C PHE A 183 -8.91 4.36 3.18
N ARG A 184 -9.61 3.80 2.18
CA ARG A 184 -11.04 3.47 2.31
C ARG A 184 -11.38 2.18 1.58
N PRO A 185 -12.12 1.27 2.22
CA PRO A 185 -12.84 0.24 1.48
C PRO A 185 -14.01 0.87 0.72
N VAL A 186 -14.41 0.23 -0.36
CA VAL A 186 -15.53 0.65 -1.20
C VAL A 186 -16.45 -0.54 -1.44
N LEU A 187 -17.73 -0.37 -1.17
CA LEU A 187 -18.77 -1.33 -1.48
C LEU A 187 -19.26 -1.10 -2.92
N ALA A 188 -19.52 -2.17 -3.66
CA ALA A 188 -20.05 -2.09 -5.02
C ALA A 188 -21.39 -1.36 -5.06
N ASP A 189 -21.51 -0.32 -5.89
CA ASP A 189 -22.69 0.54 -6.00
C ASP A 189 -23.25 1.03 -4.65
N ASP A 190 -22.37 1.08 -3.61
CA ASP A 190 -22.67 1.45 -2.23
C ASP A 190 -23.76 0.60 -1.55
N GLN A 191 -24.03 -0.61 -2.05
CA GLN A 191 -25.09 -1.50 -1.57
C GLN A 191 -24.64 -2.96 -1.53
N LEU A 192 -24.99 -3.67 -0.45
CA LEU A 192 -24.78 -5.12 -0.31
C LEU A 192 -25.53 -5.91 -1.38
N GLY A 193 -24.87 -6.99 -1.88
CA GLY A 193 -25.42 -7.84 -2.92
C GLY A 193 -25.15 -7.33 -4.35
N ASN A 194 -24.71 -6.09 -4.52
CA ASN A 194 -24.25 -5.58 -5.80
C ASN A 194 -22.82 -6.00 -6.13
N THR A 195 -22.47 -5.94 -7.39
CA THR A 195 -21.10 -6.19 -7.86
C THR A 195 -20.68 -5.14 -8.89
N GLU A 196 -19.47 -4.64 -8.76
CA GLU A 196 -18.90 -3.59 -9.62
C GLU A 196 -17.46 -3.92 -9.98
N ARG A 197 -16.95 -3.45 -11.13
CA ARG A 197 -15.52 -3.59 -11.43
C ARG A 197 -14.70 -2.58 -10.63
N VAL A 198 -13.56 -2.99 -10.10
CA VAL A 198 -12.65 -2.12 -9.32
C VAL A 198 -12.31 -0.84 -10.08
N ILE A 199 -12.05 -0.96 -11.39
CA ILE A 199 -11.74 0.18 -12.28
C ILE A 199 -12.90 1.18 -12.45
N HIS A 200 -14.12 0.83 -12.05
CA HIS A 200 -15.28 1.73 -12.05
C HIS A 200 -15.54 2.31 -10.65
N MET A 201 -15.27 1.56 -9.59
CA MET A 201 -15.48 2.00 -8.19
C MET A 201 -14.70 3.28 -7.89
N GLY A 202 -13.39 3.33 -8.22
CA GLY A 202 -12.54 4.50 -7.98
C GLY A 202 -13.07 5.77 -8.65
N PRO A 203 -13.31 5.79 -9.98
CA PRO A 203 -13.91 6.92 -10.66
C PRO A 203 -15.29 7.32 -10.12
N ARG A 204 -16.16 6.36 -9.82
CA ARG A 204 -17.48 6.62 -9.24
C ARG A 204 -17.37 7.33 -7.89
N LYS A 205 -16.53 6.83 -6.98
CA LYS A 205 -16.33 7.44 -5.66
C LYS A 205 -15.66 8.82 -5.75
N THR A 206 -14.75 9.00 -6.71
CA THR A 206 -14.16 10.32 -6.99
C THR A 206 -15.22 11.31 -7.44
N ALA A 207 -16.12 10.91 -8.33
CA ALA A 207 -17.22 11.76 -8.83
C ALA A 207 -18.24 12.14 -7.72
N GLN A 208 -18.34 11.34 -6.65
CA GLN A 208 -19.17 11.64 -5.47
C GLN A 208 -18.52 12.67 -4.53
N GLY A 209 -17.30 13.13 -4.80
CA GLY A 209 -16.65 14.23 -4.05
C GLY A 209 -15.96 13.81 -2.76
N HIS A 210 -15.69 12.53 -2.55
CA HIS A 210 -15.03 12.01 -1.35
C HIS A 210 -13.49 11.94 -1.47
N GLY A 211 -12.87 12.84 -2.23
CA GLY A 211 -11.45 12.81 -2.58
C GLY A 211 -11.17 12.04 -3.87
N ARG A 212 -9.90 11.99 -4.30
CA ARG A 212 -9.49 11.25 -5.49
C ARG A 212 -9.09 9.83 -5.13
N TYR A 213 -9.91 8.85 -5.51
CA TYR A 213 -9.60 7.42 -5.40
C TYR A 213 -8.60 7.06 -6.50
N PHE A 214 -7.31 7.13 -6.20
CA PHE A 214 -6.27 7.09 -7.23
C PHE A 214 -5.64 5.70 -7.42
N ALA A 215 -5.70 4.81 -6.43
CA ALA A 215 -5.15 3.45 -6.53
C ALA A 215 -5.93 2.49 -5.64
N GLY A 216 -6.02 1.21 -6.03
CA GLY A 216 -6.72 0.23 -5.23
C GLY A 216 -6.68 -1.18 -5.81
N VAL A 217 -7.16 -2.13 -5.02
CA VAL A 217 -7.29 -3.54 -5.39
C VAL A 217 -8.66 -4.08 -5.00
N ASN A 218 -9.08 -5.21 -5.61
CA ASN A 218 -10.26 -5.93 -5.15
C ASN A 218 -10.13 -6.34 -3.68
N GLY A 219 -11.25 -6.51 -3.02
CA GLY A 219 -11.31 -6.78 -1.57
C GLY A 219 -11.62 -8.24 -1.22
N ASP A 220 -12.57 -8.38 -0.31
CA ASP A 220 -13.00 -9.61 0.33
C ASP A 220 -13.57 -10.66 -0.65
N PHE A 221 -13.58 -11.90 -0.20
CA PHE A 221 -14.40 -12.95 -0.80
C PHE A 221 -15.88 -12.62 -0.70
N PHE A 222 -16.64 -13.07 -1.66
CA PHE A 222 -18.09 -12.88 -1.69
C PHE A 222 -18.81 -14.11 -2.26
N ASN A 223 -20.09 -14.26 -1.99
CA ASN A 223 -20.91 -15.39 -2.43
C ASN A 223 -21.20 -15.31 -3.95
N LEU A 224 -20.17 -15.61 -4.73
CA LEU A 224 -20.22 -15.56 -6.20
C LEU A 224 -21.23 -16.57 -6.75
N GLY A 225 -22.17 -16.08 -7.55
CA GLY A 225 -23.25 -16.88 -8.12
C GLY A 225 -24.43 -17.12 -7.17
N GLY A 226 -24.35 -16.61 -5.93
CA GLY A 226 -25.45 -16.51 -4.99
C GLY A 226 -25.98 -15.09 -4.87
N ASP A 227 -26.03 -14.57 -3.66
CA ASP A 227 -26.51 -13.22 -3.34
C ASP A 227 -25.42 -12.14 -3.40
N ASN A 228 -24.22 -12.48 -3.82
CA ASN A 228 -23.03 -11.62 -3.93
C ASN A 228 -22.62 -10.92 -2.62
N ARG A 229 -23.06 -11.40 -1.47
CA ARG A 229 -22.70 -10.81 -0.17
C ARG A 229 -21.22 -11.07 0.15
N ILE A 230 -20.58 -10.08 0.75
CA ILE A 230 -19.24 -10.20 1.33
C ILE A 230 -19.26 -11.21 2.50
N LEU A 231 -18.17 -11.96 2.69
CA LEU A 231 -18.12 -13.05 3.66
C LEU A 231 -17.49 -12.65 4.99
N ASP A 232 -16.48 -11.79 4.97
CA ASP A 232 -15.59 -11.57 6.12
C ASP A 232 -15.88 -10.28 6.89
N GLY A 233 -16.97 -9.62 6.54
CA GLY A 233 -17.45 -8.43 7.23
C GLY A 233 -16.81 -7.13 6.75
N MET A 234 -17.50 -6.02 7.01
CA MET A 234 -17.07 -4.69 6.59
C MET A 234 -17.73 -3.61 7.40
N THR A 235 -17.00 -2.53 7.68
CA THR A 235 -17.56 -1.26 8.17
C THR A 235 -17.13 -0.10 7.31
N LEU A 236 -18.02 0.88 7.16
CA LEU A 236 -17.79 2.13 6.44
C LEU A 236 -18.28 3.29 7.29
N ASP A 237 -17.41 4.31 7.44
CA ASP A 237 -17.72 5.53 8.20
C ASP A 237 -18.33 5.23 9.60
N GLY A 238 -17.78 4.20 10.28
CA GLY A 238 -18.26 3.76 11.59
C GLY A 238 -19.52 2.91 11.57
N ASN A 239 -20.18 2.73 10.42
CA ASN A 239 -21.38 1.91 10.29
C ASN A 239 -21.03 0.48 9.87
N VAL A 240 -21.72 -0.49 10.46
CA VAL A 240 -21.61 -1.89 10.04
C VAL A 240 -22.32 -2.08 8.70
N VAL A 241 -21.54 -2.46 7.67
CA VAL A 241 -22.08 -2.90 6.38
C VAL A 241 -22.56 -4.34 6.47
N ALA A 242 -21.72 -5.23 6.96
CA ALA A 242 -22.04 -6.63 7.23
C ALA A 242 -21.16 -7.16 8.36
N LEU A 243 -21.69 -8.08 9.14
CA LEU A 243 -20.92 -8.88 10.10
C LEU A 243 -20.21 -10.04 9.36
N PRO A 244 -19.06 -10.51 9.86
CA PRO A 244 -18.40 -11.68 9.31
C PRO A 244 -19.26 -12.94 9.50
N THR A 245 -19.16 -13.87 8.56
CA THR A 245 -19.87 -15.17 8.65
C THR A 245 -19.15 -16.15 9.57
N GLU A 246 -17.88 -15.89 9.89
CA GLU A 246 -17.00 -16.73 10.70
C GLU A 246 -16.27 -15.88 11.75
N THR A 247 -15.74 -16.53 12.79
CA THR A 247 -14.87 -15.90 13.79
C THR A 247 -13.40 -16.01 13.38
N GLY A 248 -12.52 -15.15 13.95
CA GLY A 248 -11.09 -15.18 13.66
C GLY A 248 -10.73 -14.66 12.28
N VAL A 249 -11.59 -13.81 11.73
CA VAL A 249 -11.36 -13.19 10.42
C VAL A 249 -10.37 -12.04 10.57
N GLY A 250 -9.31 -12.04 9.75
CA GLY A 250 -8.42 -10.90 9.62
C GLY A 250 -9.13 -9.68 9.04
N ASN A 251 -8.68 -8.52 9.44
CA ASN A 251 -9.24 -7.27 8.93
C ASN A 251 -8.13 -6.25 8.63
N MET A 252 -8.31 -5.55 7.52
CA MET A 252 -7.68 -4.24 7.32
C MET A 252 -8.52 -3.22 8.08
N ILE A 253 -7.91 -2.49 8.99
CA ILE A 253 -8.57 -1.55 9.92
C ILE A 253 -8.01 -0.17 9.67
N VAL A 254 -8.88 0.81 9.45
CA VAL A 254 -8.54 2.23 9.36
C VAL A 254 -9.21 2.95 10.50
N GLN A 255 -8.44 3.60 11.36
CA GLN A 255 -8.95 4.40 12.47
C GLN A 255 -9.20 5.86 12.05
N LYS A 256 -9.93 6.58 12.90
CA LYS A 256 -10.30 7.99 12.66
C LYS A 256 -9.09 8.92 12.53
N ASP A 257 -7.98 8.60 13.17
CA ASP A 257 -6.72 9.33 13.07
C ASP A 257 -5.88 8.98 11.83
N GLY A 258 -6.41 8.13 10.95
CA GLY A 258 -5.74 7.64 9.75
C GLY A 258 -4.79 6.45 9.98
N ALA A 259 -4.61 5.99 11.22
CA ALA A 259 -3.78 4.84 11.50
C ALA A 259 -4.35 3.57 10.86
N VAL A 260 -3.47 2.77 10.25
CA VAL A 260 -3.83 1.54 9.55
C VAL A 260 -3.25 0.35 10.28
N PHE A 261 -4.07 -0.67 10.47
CA PHE A 261 -3.70 -1.93 11.13
C PHE A 261 -4.15 -3.12 10.30
N ILE A 262 -3.48 -4.24 10.51
CA ILE A 262 -3.96 -5.56 10.07
C ILE A 262 -4.01 -6.43 11.32
N ASP A 263 -5.20 -6.92 11.67
CA ASP A 263 -5.40 -7.79 12.85
C ASP A 263 -6.68 -8.63 12.72
N GLU A 264 -6.80 -9.61 13.59
CA GLU A 264 -8.05 -10.35 13.76
C GLU A 264 -9.02 -9.51 14.60
N LEU A 265 -10.26 -9.37 14.14
CA LEU A 265 -11.31 -8.68 14.87
C LEU A 265 -12.31 -9.67 15.48
N SER A 266 -12.70 -9.38 16.71
CA SER A 266 -13.87 -9.96 17.35
C SER A 266 -14.96 -8.91 17.47
N TYR A 267 -16.20 -9.32 17.20
CA TYR A 267 -17.40 -8.49 17.32
C TYR A 267 -18.20 -8.95 18.52
N SER A 268 -18.60 -8.01 19.40
CA SER A 268 -19.65 -8.34 20.38
C SER A 268 -20.95 -8.63 19.64
N LYS A 269 -21.86 -9.37 20.28
CA LYS A 269 -23.22 -9.48 19.75
C LYS A 269 -23.85 -8.08 19.71
N PRO A 270 -24.38 -7.61 18.55
CA PRO A 270 -25.05 -6.32 18.51
C PRO A 270 -26.27 -6.35 19.41
N GLN A 271 -26.59 -5.24 20.08
CA GLN A 271 -27.69 -5.17 21.02
C GLN A 271 -28.36 -3.80 21.05
N ILE A 272 -29.61 -3.78 21.40
CA ILE A 272 -30.36 -2.58 21.77
C ILE A 272 -30.74 -2.62 23.24
N THR A 273 -30.82 -1.44 23.85
CA THR A 273 -31.35 -1.30 25.22
C THR A 273 -32.50 -0.30 25.22
N ILE A 274 -33.68 -0.70 25.65
CA ILE A 274 -34.89 0.13 25.72
C ILE A 274 -35.53 -0.06 27.10
N GLY A 275 -35.86 1.02 27.80
CA GLY A 275 -36.41 0.98 29.12
C GLY A 275 -35.58 0.18 30.15
N GLY A 276 -34.26 0.14 29.97
CA GLY A 276 -33.33 -0.65 30.79
C GLY A 276 -33.24 -2.13 30.42
N THR A 277 -34.04 -2.62 29.48
CA THR A 277 -33.99 -4.01 29.00
C THR A 277 -33.04 -4.14 27.82
N VAL A 278 -32.02 -5.01 27.95
CA VAL A 278 -31.07 -5.33 26.90
C VAL A 278 -31.61 -6.45 26.00
N THR A 279 -31.68 -6.20 24.71
CA THR A 279 -32.11 -7.17 23.70
C THR A 279 -30.98 -7.39 22.69
N PRO A 280 -30.41 -8.59 22.61
CA PRO A 280 -29.43 -8.91 21.58
C PRO A 280 -30.09 -9.03 20.21
N LEU A 281 -29.42 -8.48 19.17
CA LEU A 281 -29.82 -8.64 17.78
C LEU A 281 -29.13 -9.88 17.19
N ASP A 282 -29.79 -10.54 16.26
CA ASP A 282 -29.23 -11.75 15.64
C ASP A 282 -28.28 -11.42 14.51
N ASN A 283 -28.52 -10.32 13.80
CA ASN A 283 -27.65 -9.89 12.69
C ASN A 283 -27.84 -8.40 12.36
N ILE A 284 -26.97 -7.91 11.46
CA ILE A 284 -27.07 -6.60 10.83
C ILE A 284 -27.04 -6.83 9.32
N ASN A 285 -27.95 -6.18 8.60
CA ASN A 285 -28.02 -6.22 7.13
C ASN A 285 -27.99 -7.65 6.55
N ASN A 286 -28.67 -8.58 7.14
CA ASN A 286 -28.78 -9.96 6.66
C ASN A 286 -30.25 -10.36 6.49
N LYS A 287 -30.51 -11.37 5.67
CA LYS A 287 -31.86 -11.91 5.50
C LYS A 287 -32.41 -12.33 6.87
N ARG A 288 -33.58 -11.79 7.24
CA ARG A 288 -34.27 -12.14 8.48
C ARG A 288 -34.84 -13.57 8.35
N ALA A 289 -34.39 -14.46 9.21
CA ALA A 289 -35.01 -15.78 9.36
C ALA A 289 -36.16 -15.73 10.40
N ASN A 290 -36.89 -16.83 10.52
CA ASN A 290 -37.94 -16.93 11.57
C ASN A 290 -37.33 -16.83 12.98
N ASP A 291 -38.04 -16.18 13.89
CA ASP A 291 -37.65 -15.96 15.28
C ASP A 291 -36.32 -15.19 15.45
N GLN A 292 -36.07 -14.27 14.55
CA GLN A 292 -34.91 -13.38 14.59
C GLN A 292 -35.31 -11.92 14.71
N ILE A 293 -34.36 -11.12 15.24
CA ILE A 293 -34.37 -9.67 15.23
C ILE A 293 -33.10 -9.17 14.50
N VAL A 294 -33.29 -8.40 13.44
CA VAL A 294 -32.21 -7.90 12.55
C VAL A 294 -32.31 -6.39 12.45
N LEU A 295 -31.16 -5.71 12.44
CA LEU A 295 -31.08 -4.29 12.12
C LEU A 295 -30.69 -4.11 10.65
N TYR A 296 -31.46 -3.29 9.94
CA TYR A 296 -31.19 -2.89 8.56
C TYR A 296 -30.82 -1.42 8.48
N ASN A 297 -29.76 -1.10 7.78
CA ASN A 297 -29.37 0.27 7.46
C ASN A 297 -29.25 0.46 5.93
N HIS A 298 -28.94 1.68 5.48
CA HIS A 298 -28.91 2.06 4.06
C HIS A 298 -28.01 1.17 3.18
N PHE A 299 -27.01 0.46 3.73
CA PHE A 299 -26.17 -0.46 2.94
C PHE A 299 -26.94 -1.71 2.50
N TYR A 300 -28.05 -2.07 3.15
CA TYR A 300 -28.89 -3.20 2.73
C TYR A 300 -29.71 -2.87 1.49
N GLY A 301 -30.16 -1.64 1.36
CA GLY A 301 -30.95 -1.14 0.25
C GLY A 301 -31.91 -0.04 0.69
N ALA A 302 -32.83 0.31 -0.19
CA ALA A 302 -33.85 1.32 0.09
C ALA A 302 -34.94 0.84 1.06
N THR A 303 -35.10 -0.50 1.19
CA THR A 303 -36.11 -1.14 2.06
C THR A 303 -35.52 -2.38 2.71
N THR A 304 -36.21 -2.91 3.75
CA THR A 304 -35.83 -4.14 4.45
C THR A 304 -35.95 -5.41 3.63
N GLN A 305 -36.70 -5.38 2.52
CA GLN A 305 -36.97 -6.52 1.62
C GLN A 305 -37.52 -7.75 2.38
N THR A 306 -38.22 -7.54 3.46
CA THR A 306 -38.84 -8.58 4.30
C THR A 306 -40.30 -8.80 3.89
N ASP A 307 -40.85 -9.91 4.35
CA ASP A 307 -42.28 -10.22 4.24
C ASP A 307 -43.08 -9.58 5.37
N ASP A 308 -44.42 -9.69 5.29
CA ASP A 308 -45.36 -9.10 6.26
C ASP A 308 -45.54 -9.92 7.55
N THR A 309 -44.71 -10.94 7.82
CA THR A 309 -44.85 -11.83 8.98
C THR A 309 -44.26 -11.27 10.28
N GLY A 310 -43.79 -10.04 10.29
CA GLY A 310 -43.03 -9.47 11.40
C GLY A 310 -43.52 -8.10 11.85
N THR A 311 -42.74 -7.52 12.75
CA THR A 311 -42.84 -6.13 13.18
C THR A 311 -41.57 -5.40 12.82
N GLU A 312 -41.70 -4.21 12.24
CA GLU A 312 -40.60 -3.36 11.82
C GLU A 312 -40.69 -1.99 12.49
N VAL A 313 -39.56 -1.51 13.01
CA VAL A 313 -39.47 -0.25 13.76
C VAL A 313 -38.38 0.59 13.14
N VAL A 314 -38.73 1.76 12.60
CA VAL A 314 -37.77 2.75 12.11
C VAL A 314 -37.18 3.49 13.29
N VAL A 315 -35.87 3.51 13.40
CA VAL A 315 -35.11 4.16 14.49
C VAL A 315 -34.10 5.15 13.90
N LYS A 316 -33.90 6.26 14.59
CA LYS A 316 -32.98 7.33 14.16
C LYS A 316 -32.04 7.69 15.31
N PRO A 317 -30.70 7.81 15.09
CA PRO A 317 -29.79 8.35 16.09
C PRO A 317 -30.24 9.74 16.54
N THR A 318 -30.24 10.01 17.84
CA THR A 318 -30.61 11.32 18.40
C THR A 318 -29.49 12.32 18.27
N GLU A 319 -28.24 11.84 18.24
CA GLU A 319 -27.04 12.64 18.03
C GLU A 319 -26.05 11.87 17.17
N GLY A 320 -25.38 12.58 16.23
CA GLY A 320 -24.34 12.01 15.38
C GLY A 320 -24.85 10.95 14.41
N ALA A 321 -24.10 9.87 14.29
CA ALA A 321 -24.37 8.74 13.39
C ALA A 321 -24.23 7.41 14.14
N TRP A 322 -24.66 6.32 13.52
CA TRP A 322 -24.37 4.97 14.00
C TRP A 322 -22.85 4.79 14.13
N ALA A 323 -22.37 4.38 15.29
CA ALA A 323 -20.95 4.29 15.59
C ALA A 323 -20.60 2.99 16.32
N LEU A 324 -19.48 2.40 15.93
CA LEU A 324 -18.89 1.26 16.61
C LEU A 324 -18.22 1.71 17.93
N ASN A 325 -18.13 0.79 18.88
CA ASN A 325 -17.52 1.01 20.20
C ASN A 325 -18.14 2.16 20.99
N ALA A 326 -19.42 2.49 20.71
CA ALA A 326 -20.19 3.52 21.36
C ALA A 326 -21.59 3.03 21.71
N ASN A 327 -22.21 3.65 22.70
CA ASN A 327 -23.64 3.53 22.95
C ASN A 327 -24.36 4.61 22.16
N VAL A 328 -24.89 4.26 21.00
CA VAL A 328 -25.60 5.21 20.12
C VAL A 328 -27.02 5.36 20.59
N ALA A 329 -27.37 6.51 21.15
CA ALA A 329 -28.74 6.83 21.51
C ALA A 329 -29.59 7.00 20.25
N PHE A 330 -30.77 6.42 20.25
CA PHE A 330 -31.74 6.54 19.16
C PHE A 330 -33.16 6.81 19.69
N GLU A 331 -34.02 7.29 18.81
CA GLU A 331 -35.45 7.47 19.00
C GLU A 331 -36.21 6.66 17.96
N VAL A 332 -37.34 6.07 18.39
CA VAL A 332 -38.29 5.38 17.51
C VAL A 332 -39.04 6.43 16.68
N VAL A 333 -39.02 6.27 15.38
CA VAL A 333 -39.74 7.15 14.45
C VAL A 333 -41.14 6.63 14.16
N GLU A 334 -41.25 5.35 13.83
CA GLU A 334 -42.52 4.68 13.54
C GLU A 334 -42.41 3.16 13.76
N THR A 335 -43.57 2.53 14.03
CA THR A 335 -43.69 1.07 14.20
C THR A 335 -44.74 0.51 13.25
N HIS A 336 -44.38 -0.55 12.55
CA HIS A 336 -45.25 -1.28 11.60
C HIS A 336 -45.42 -2.72 12.05
N THR A 337 -46.64 -3.11 12.44
CA THR A 337 -46.98 -4.48 12.82
C THR A 337 -47.65 -5.21 11.66
N ALA A 338 -47.28 -6.48 11.43
CA ALA A 338 -47.76 -7.31 10.32
C ALA A 338 -47.55 -6.60 8.96
N LYS A 339 -46.40 -5.96 8.82
CA LYS A 339 -45.98 -5.26 7.60
C LYS A 339 -44.46 -5.37 7.47
N GLY A 340 -43.99 -5.82 6.33
CA GLY A 340 -42.58 -5.85 5.96
C GLY A 340 -42.26 -4.83 4.90
N ASN A 341 -41.08 -5.01 4.28
CA ASN A 341 -40.56 -4.17 3.22
C ASN A 341 -40.55 -2.66 3.56
N THR A 342 -40.30 -2.34 4.84
CA THR A 342 -40.27 -0.95 5.31
C THR A 342 -39.13 -0.18 4.68
N ALA A 343 -39.39 1.06 4.26
CA ALA A 343 -38.39 1.96 3.76
C ALA A 343 -37.31 2.25 4.83
N ILE A 344 -36.07 2.37 4.41
CA ILE A 344 -34.93 2.76 5.27
C ILE A 344 -34.58 4.22 4.94
N PRO A 345 -35.11 5.22 5.68
CA PRO A 345 -34.81 6.61 5.41
C PRO A 345 -33.33 6.94 5.63
N GLU A 346 -32.86 8.01 5.02
CA GLU A 346 -31.48 8.48 5.18
C GLU A 346 -31.16 8.74 6.67
N GLY A 347 -30.02 8.24 7.13
CA GLY A 347 -29.57 8.34 8.52
C GLY A 347 -30.34 7.45 9.51
N CYS A 348 -31.40 6.76 9.09
CA CYS A 348 -32.16 5.83 9.92
C CYS A 348 -31.67 4.39 9.77
N ALA A 349 -32.17 3.54 10.66
CA ALA A 349 -32.12 2.09 10.53
C ALA A 349 -33.52 1.50 10.84
N VAL A 350 -33.74 0.25 10.46
CA VAL A 350 -34.98 -0.46 10.74
C VAL A 350 -34.67 -1.72 11.55
N LEU A 351 -35.25 -1.82 12.73
CA LEU A 351 -35.27 -3.06 13.50
C LEU A 351 -36.43 -3.92 12.98
N SER A 352 -36.17 -5.18 12.64
CA SER A 352 -37.14 -6.08 12.05
C SER A 352 -37.15 -7.40 12.80
N ALA A 353 -38.30 -7.81 13.36
CA ALA A 353 -38.42 -9.02 14.16
C ALA A 353 -39.57 -9.93 13.71
N THR A 354 -39.37 -11.25 13.84
CA THR A 354 -40.40 -12.27 13.63
C THR A 354 -40.51 -13.21 14.82
N GLY A 355 -41.53 -14.06 14.79
CA GLY A 355 -41.78 -15.08 15.83
C GLY A 355 -41.96 -14.49 17.22
N THR A 356 -41.38 -15.12 18.23
CA THR A 356 -41.46 -14.67 19.61
C THR A 356 -40.79 -13.34 19.87
N LYS A 357 -39.79 -12.98 19.04
CA LYS A 357 -39.04 -11.73 19.18
C LYS A 357 -39.81 -10.48 18.77
N GLN A 358 -40.92 -10.62 18.07
CA GLN A 358 -41.81 -9.49 17.74
C GLN A 358 -42.30 -8.76 19.00
N ALA A 359 -42.49 -9.48 20.13
CA ALA A 359 -43.00 -8.90 21.38
C ALA A 359 -42.15 -7.68 21.82
N VAL A 360 -40.85 -7.70 21.60
CA VAL A 360 -39.95 -6.57 21.93
C VAL A 360 -40.26 -5.33 21.09
N LEU A 361 -40.52 -5.50 19.80
CA LEU A 361 -40.78 -4.40 18.88
C LEU A 361 -42.23 -3.93 18.91
N ASN A 362 -43.20 -4.82 19.18
CA ASN A 362 -44.62 -4.47 19.29
C ASN A 362 -44.92 -3.48 20.42
N ALA A 363 -44.07 -3.46 21.44
CA ALA A 363 -44.21 -2.56 22.58
C ALA A 363 -43.69 -1.14 22.32
N LEU A 364 -43.06 -0.89 21.15
CA LEU A 364 -42.40 0.38 20.85
C LEU A 364 -43.33 1.32 20.09
N HIS A 365 -43.31 2.60 20.47
CA HIS A 365 -44.07 3.68 19.87
C HIS A 365 -43.18 4.83 19.47
N ALA A 366 -43.62 5.64 18.53
CA ALA A 366 -42.91 6.87 18.13
C ALA A 366 -42.57 7.74 19.34
N GLY A 367 -41.33 8.18 19.46
CA GLY A 367 -40.79 8.94 20.58
C GLY A 367 -40.12 8.10 21.67
N ASP A 368 -40.26 6.77 21.66
CA ASP A 368 -39.52 5.89 22.57
C ASP A 368 -38.01 5.98 22.31
N LYS A 369 -37.23 5.93 23.39
CA LYS A 369 -35.77 6.08 23.32
C LYS A 369 -35.06 4.80 23.70
N GLY A 370 -33.96 4.54 23.03
CA GLY A 370 -33.08 3.42 23.30
C GLY A 370 -31.63 3.71 22.99
N THR A 371 -30.80 2.72 23.20
CA THR A 371 -29.40 2.76 22.76
C THR A 371 -29.07 1.51 21.92
N PHE A 372 -28.24 1.68 20.94
CA PHE A 372 -27.64 0.60 20.17
C PHE A 372 -26.16 0.49 20.52
N ASN A 373 -25.66 -0.72 20.64
CA ASN A 373 -24.24 -0.98 20.87
C ASN A 373 -23.78 -2.20 20.08
N ILE A 374 -22.60 -2.06 19.52
CA ILE A 374 -21.76 -3.15 19.05
C ILE A 374 -20.29 -2.76 19.27
N ALA A 375 -19.53 -3.66 19.90
CA ALA A 375 -18.13 -3.44 20.18
C ALA A 375 -17.26 -4.32 19.27
N LEU A 376 -16.17 -3.71 18.77
CA LEU A 376 -15.08 -4.38 18.08
C LEU A 376 -13.84 -4.36 18.96
N ALA A 377 -13.18 -5.50 19.05
CA ALA A 377 -11.88 -5.62 19.69
C ALA A 377 -10.90 -6.28 18.70
N ALA A 378 -9.69 -5.73 18.59
CA ALA A 378 -8.60 -6.36 17.87
C ALA A 378 -7.80 -7.27 18.79
N ALA A 379 -7.23 -8.35 18.24
CA ALA A 379 -6.47 -9.32 19.01
C ALA A 379 -5.17 -8.74 19.58
N SER A 380 -4.52 -7.84 18.83
CA SER A 380 -3.18 -7.32 19.17
C SER A 380 -3.13 -5.82 19.40
N TYR A 381 -4.19 -5.06 19.10
CA TYR A 381 -4.20 -3.60 19.18
C TYR A 381 -5.39 -3.07 19.95
N ASN A 382 -5.21 -1.97 20.65
CA ASN A 382 -6.30 -1.24 21.27
C ASN A 382 -6.98 -0.35 20.21
N LEU A 383 -8.20 -0.68 19.82
CA LEU A 383 -8.99 0.08 18.86
C LEU A 383 -9.81 1.14 19.58
N SER A 384 -9.47 2.41 19.39
CA SER A 384 -10.23 3.52 19.99
C SER A 384 -11.49 3.89 19.17
N ALA A 385 -11.36 4.00 17.84
CA ALA A 385 -12.44 4.42 16.95
C ALA A 385 -12.21 3.92 15.52
N PRO A 386 -12.48 2.65 15.21
CA PRO A 386 -12.39 2.14 13.85
C PRO A 386 -13.46 2.83 12.98
N VAL A 387 -13.01 3.46 11.90
CA VAL A 387 -13.91 4.13 10.94
C VAL A 387 -14.24 3.19 9.80
N HIS A 388 -13.23 2.45 9.33
CA HIS A 388 -13.39 1.47 8.27
C HIS A 388 -12.73 0.15 8.65
N THR A 389 -13.40 -0.95 8.33
CA THR A 389 -12.81 -2.28 8.33
C THR A 389 -13.14 -2.98 7.03
N LEU A 390 -12.22 -3.80 6.54
CA LEU A 390 -12.43 -4.72 5.44
C LEU A 390 -11.99 -6.09 5.89
N GLY A 391 -12.89 -7.06 5.86
CA GLY A 391 -12.57 -8.45 6.11
C GLY A 391 -11.56 -8.96 5.10
N VAL A 392 -10.55 -9.67 5.57
CA VAL A 392 -9.47 -10.24 4.76
C VAL A 392 -9.08 -11.61 5.31
N LYS A 393 -8.98 -12.61 4.45
CA LYS A 393 -8.50 -13.93 4.83
C LYS A 393 -7.98 -14.72 3.62
N PRO A 394 -7.12 -15.70 3.82
CA PRO A 394 -6.44 -16.03 5.09
C PRO A 394 -5.25 -15.11 5.37
N LEU A 395 -4.83 -15.07 6.61
CA LEU A 395 -3.53 -14.54 7.02
C LEU A 395 -2.43 -15.46 6.43
N ILE A 396 -1.58 -14.92 5.57
CA ILE A 396 -0.53 -15.67 4.88
C ILE A 396 0.87 -15.38 5.39
N LEU A 397 1.06 -14.19 5.99
CA LEU A 397 2.34 -13.76 6.58
C LEU A 397 2.07 -13.12 7.95
N LYS A 398 2.79 -13.57 8.98
CA LYS A 398 2.76 -13.02 10.34
C LYS A 398 4.17 -12.87 10.88
N ASP A 399 4.51 -11.69 11.39
CA ASP A 399 5.84 -11.36 11.95
C ASP A 399 7.00 -11.75 11.00
N GLY A 400 6.81 -11.50 9.70
CA GLY A 400 7.76 -11.82 8.65
C GLY A 400 7.94 -13.31 8.36
N LYS A 401 7.03 -14.18 8.85
CA LYS A 401 7.05 -15.62 8.61
C LYS A 401 5.76 -16.06 7.89
N PRO A 402 5.85 -16.86 6.82
CA PRO A 402 4.67 -17.49 6.24
C PRO A 402 3.92 -18.28 7.30
N THR A 403 2.58 -18.24 7.27
CA THR A 403 1.71 -19.01 8.16
C THR A 403 1.56 -20.46 7.67
N SER A 404 0.90 -21.30 8.45
CA SER A 404 0.56 -22.67 8.05
C SER A 404 -0.62 -22.75 7.07
N TYR A 405 -1.22 -21.62 6.71
CA TYR A 405 -2.34 -21.61 5.78
C TYR A 405 -1.86 -21.71 4.34
N VAL A 406 -2.11 -22.82 3.68
CA VAL A 406 -1.58 -23.13 2.34
C VAL A 406 -2.69 -23.52 1.37
N TRP A 407 -2.82 -22.73 0.30
CA TRP A 407 -3.52 -23.12 -0.94
C TRP A 407 -2.46 -23.39 -2.01
N ASN A 408 -2.32 -24.64 -2.41
CA ASN A 408 -1.24 -25.07 -3.29
C ASN A 408 -1.49 -24.77 -4.77
N GLU A 409 -2.73 -24.47 -5.15
CA GLU A 409 -3.06 -24.16 -6.53
C GLU A 409 -2.52 -22.78 -6.92
N ARG A 410 -1.88 -22.74 -8.10
CA ARG A 410 -1.41 -21.50 -8.70
C ARG A 410 -2.57 -20.75 -9.35
N HIS A 411 -2.86 -19.58 -8.82
CA HIS A 411 -3.91 -18.71 -9.34
C HIS A 411 -3.42 -17.25 -9.38
N PRO A 412 -4.09 -16.37 -10.16
CA PRO A 412 -4.02 -14.95 -9.90
C PRO A 412 -4.39 -14.69 -8.44
N ARG A 413 -3.65 -13.82 -7.75
CA ARG A 413 -3.91 -13.54 -6.34
C ARG A 413 -3.76 -12.07 -6.04
N THR A 414 -4.49 -11.63 -5.01
CA THR A 414 -4.43 -10.27 -4.46
C THR A 414 -4.06 -10.35 -2.99
N SER A 415 -3.22 -9.41 -2.53
CA SER A 415 -2.78 -9.34 -1.13
C SER A 415 -2.70 -7.90 -0.64
N LEU A 416 -3.01 -7.72 0.64
CA LEU A 416 -2.70 -6.53 1.42
C LEU A 416 -1.69 -6.88 2.52
N GLY A 417 -0.74 -5.99 2.81
CA GLY A 417 0.23 -6.19 3.87
C GLY A 417 0.81 -4.90 4.42
N LEU A 418 1.35 -4.96 5.63
CA LEU A 418 2.00 -3.85 6.31
C LEU A 418 3.44 -4.20 6.69
N SER A 419 4.32 -3.21 6.65
CA SER A 419 5.66 -3.28 7.26
C SER A 419 5.57 -3.47 8.78
N ALA A 420 6.66 -3.92 9.41
CA ALA A 420 6.71 -4.16 10.85
C ALA A 420 6.41 -2.90 11.69
N ASP A 421 6.87 -1.75 11.23
CA ASP A 421 6.61 -0.44 11.87
C ASP A 421 5.31 0.21 11.39
N ARG A 422 4.56 -0.46 10.51
CA ARG A 422 3.30 0.00 9.90
C ARG A 422 3.42 1.32 9.12
N SER A 423 4.63 1.70 8.74
CA SER A 423 4.86 2.91 7.94
C SER A 423 4.56 2.72 6.46
N THR A 424 4.52 1.47 5.99
CA THR A 424 4.31 1.14 4.58
C THR A 424 3.21 0.11 4.41
N LEU A 425 2.21 0.47 3.60
CA LEU A 425 1.18 -0.44 3.11
C LEU A 425 1.58 -0.97 1.73
N TYR A 426 1.44 -2.27 1.54
CA TYR A 426 1.66 -2.96 0.28
C TYR A 426 0.33 -3.53 -0.22
N MET A 427 -0.03 -3.20 -1.46
CA MET A 427 -1.05 -3.91 -2.21
C MET A 427 -0.34 -4.68 -3.31
N CYS A 428 -0.57 -5.97 -3.40
CA CYS A 428 0.08 -6.84 -4.39
C CYS A 428 -0.98 -7.57 -5.22
N VAL A 429 -0.79 -7.57 -6.53
CA VAL A 429 -1.53 -8.44 -7.44
C VAL A 429 -0.54 -9.24 -8.26
N VAL A 430 -0.74 -10.55 -8.30
CA VAL A 430 0.00 -11.46 -9.17
C VAL A 430 -0.95 -11.96 -10.25
N ASP A 431 -0.60 -11.74 -11.51
CA ASP A 431 -1.32 -12.32 -12.64
C ASP A 431 -1.17 -13.85 -12.65
N GLY A 432 -2.08 -14.54 -13.29
CA GLY A 432 -1.97 -15.99 -13.39
C GLY A 432 -2.84 -16.55 -14.51
N ARG A 433 -2.80 -17.89 -14.69
CA ARG A 433 -3.53 -18.57 -15.77
C ARG A 433 -3.21 -17.98 -17.16
N TRP A 434 -2.09 -17.32 -17.28
CA TRP A 434 -1.60 -16.67 -18.49
C TRP A 434 -0.35 -17.41 -18.99
N ARG A 435 -0.59 -18.34 -19.89
CA ARG A 435 0.45 -19.26 -20.37
C ARG A 435 1.71 -18.51 -20.84
N ASN A 436 2.88 -18.98 -20.40
CA ASN A 436 4.21 -18.44 -20.71
C ASN A 436 4.48 -17.00 -20.25
N VAL A 437 3.56 -16.38 -19.52
CA VAL A 437 3.72 -14.98 -19.03
C VAL A 437 3.57 -14.91 -17.51
N SER A 438 2.51 -15.52 -16.95
CA SER A 438 2.32 -15.59 -15.50
C SER A 438 1.53 -16.83 -15.11
N ALA A 439 2.20 -17.74 -14.42
CA ALA A 439 1.59 -18.99 -13.96
C ALA A 439 0.61 -18.78 -12.79
N GLY A 440 0.72 -17.63 -12.09
CA GLY A 440 0.10 -17.44 -10.79
C GLY A 440 0.90 -18.07 -9.66
N VAL A 441 0.46 -17.85 -8.42
CA VAL A 441 1.19 -18.25 -7.22
C VAL A 441 0.31 -19.03 -6.24
N THR A 442 0.96 -19.87 -5.42
CA THR A 442 0.38 -20.42 -4.19
C THR A 442 0.27 -19.34 -3.13
N THR A 443 -0.45 -19.58 -2.02
CA THR A 443 -0.48 -18.61 -0.91
C THR A 443 0.86 -18.49 -0.21
N THR A 444 1.64 -19.57 -0.13
CA THR A 444 3.01 -19.53 0.41
C THR A 444 3.92 -18.63 -0.42
N GLN A 445 3.86 -18.76 -1.74
CA GLN A 445 4.64 -17.91 -2.65
C GLN A 445 4.22 -16.45 -2.57
N LEU A 446 2.91 -16.17 -2.45
CA LEU A 446 2.39 -14.82 -2.23
C LEU A 446 2.92 -14.23 -0.91
N ALA A 447 2.92 -15.02 0.18
CA ALA A 447 3.49 -14.61 1.47
C ALA A 447 4.98 -14.26 1.35
N LEU A 448 5.75 -15.07 0.62
CA LEU A 448 7.18 -14.82 0.38
C LEU A 448 7.41 -13.58 -0.49
N LEU A 449 6.58 -13.32 -1.50
CA LEU A 449 6.61 -12.08 -2.29
C LEU A 449 6.33 -10.85 -1.42
N MET A 450 5.30 -10.91 -0.59
CA MET A 450 4.95 -9.83 0.34
C MET A 450 6.08 -9.56 1.35
N LYS A 451 6.65 -10.61 1.93
CA LYS A 451 7.82 -10.51 2.82
C LYS A 451 8.99 -9.81 2.13
N ARG A 452 9.30 -10.19 0.90
CA ARG A 452 10.42 -9.62 0.12
C ARG A 452 10.18 -8.18 -0.30
N ALA A 453 8.91 -7.78 -0.48
CA ALA A 453 8.55 -6.39 -0.67
C ALA A 453 8.72 -5.53 0.61
N GLY A 454 8.82 -6.17 1.78
CA GLY A 454 9.01 -5.51 3.07
C GLY A 454 7.84 -5.65 4.05
N ALA A 455 6.80 -6.41 3.70
CA ALA A 455 5.71 -6.67 4.62
C ALA A 455 6.14 -7.60 5.77
N ALA A 456 5.67 -7.33 6.97
CA ALA A 456 5.78 -8.20 8.13
C ALA A 456 4.48 -8.98 8.36
N THR A 457 3.34 -8.40 8.00
CA THR A 457 2.02 -9.03 8.07
C THR A 457 1.32 -8.87 6.73
N ALA A 458 0.71 -9.95 6.22
CA ALA A 458 -0.05 -9.91 4.97
C ALA A 458 -1.18 -10.94 4.93
N PHE A 459 -2.24 -10.57 4.23
CA PHE A 459 -3.41 -11.39 3.95
C PHE A 459 -3.56 -11.64 2.46
N ASN A 460 -4.13 -12.80 2.11
CA ASN A 460 -4.68 -13.03 0.79
C ASN A 460 -6.11 -12.47 0.74
N LEU A 461 -6.49 -11.91 -0.38
CA LEU A 461 -7.85 -11.46 -0.71
C LEU A 461 -8.48 -12.38 -1.75
N ASP A 462 -9.70 -12.02 -2.23
CA ASP A 462 -10.29 -12.76 -3.35
C ASP A 462 -9.35 -12.74 -4.56
N GLY A 463 -9.26 -13.88 -5.21
CA GLY A 463 -8.30 -14.17 -6.25
C GLY A 463 -8.93 -14.56 -7.59
N GLY A 464 -8.12 -15.17 -8.43
CA GLY A 464 -8.56 -15.64 -9.73
C GLY A 464 -9.00 -14.49 -10.62
N GLY A 465 -10.22 -14.57 -11.17
CA GLY A 465 -10.78 -13.53 -12.04
C GLY A 465 -11.07 -12.20 -11.34
N SER A 466 -11.12 -12.18 -10.01
CA SER A 466 -11.32 -10.97 -9.21
C SER A 466 -10.04 -10.14 -9.03
N SER A 467 -8.86 -10.78 -9.15
CA SER A 467 -7.55 -10.12 -8.94
C SER A 467 -7.40 -8.92 -9.86
N THR A 468 -7.58 -7.74 -9.31
CA THR A 468 -7.57 -6.48 -10.07
C THR A 468 -6.82 -5.41 -9.29
N MET A 469 -5.88 -4.75 -9.96
CA MET A 469 -5.23 -3.53 -9.47
C MET A 469 -5.61 -2.35 -10.36
N TYR A 470 -5.98 -1.27 -9.73
CA TYR A 470 -6.34 0.00 -10.36
C TYR A 470 -5.36 1.09 -9.97
N ALA A 471 -4.98 1.93 -10.93
CA ALA A 471 -4.32 3.21 -10.66
C ALA A 471 -4.85 4.28 -11.64
N TYR A 472 -5.26 5.41 -11.09
CA TYR A 472 -5.87 6.52 -11.82
C TYR A 472 -4.96 7.06 -12.91
N ASN A 473 -5.57 7.36 -14.05
CA ASN A 473 -4.93 7.99 -15.20
C ASN A 473 -3.69 7.25 -15.74
N THR A 474 -3.66 5.94 -15.58
CA THR A 474 -2.58 5.06 -16.04
C THR A 474 -3.14 3.68 -16.42
N GLY A 475 -2.28 2.69 -16.59
CA GLY A 475 -2.66 1.31 -16.82
C GLY A 475 -2.91 0.94 -18.26
N LEU A 476 -3.46 -0.26 -18.44
CA LEU A 476 -3.79 -0.85 -19.74
C LEU A 476 -4.95 -0.09 -20.37
N ASP A 477 -4.82 0.26 -21.64
CA ASP A 477 -5.87 0.91 -22.44
C ASP A 477 -6.42 2.23 -21.83
N GLY A 478 -5.67 2.87 -20.94
CA GLY A 478 -6.07 4.13 -20.28
C GLY A 478 -7.22 4.01 -19.27
N THR A 479 -7.67 2.79 -18.96
CA THR A 479 -8.79 2.53 -18.04
C THR A 479 -8.39 2.59 -16.57
N GLY A 480 -7.11 2.70 -16.26
CA GLY A 480 -6.56 2.53 -14.91
C GLY A 480 -6.34 1.07 -14.52
N LEU A 481 -6.63 0.11 -15.38
CA LEU A 481 -6.35 -1.31 -15.14
C LEU A 481 -4.85 -1.57 -15.26
N MET A 482 -4.23 -2.07 -14.18
CA MET A 482 -2.78 -2.25 -14.09
C MET A 482 -2.33 -3.67 -14.43
N ASN A 483 -3.20 -4.66 -14.30
CA ASN A 483 -2.87 -6.08 -14.41
C ASN A 483 -3.78 -6.81 -15.39
N ARG A 484 -3.45 -8.06 -15.71
CA ARG A 484 -4.24 -8.94 -16.60
C ARG A 484 -4.49 -10.29 -15.91
N PRO A 485 -5.52 -10.42 -15.07
CA PRO A 485 -5.70 -11.58 -14.20
C PRO A 485 -5.61 -12.93 -14.91
N ASN A 486 -6.15 -13.05 -16.12
CA ASN A 486 -6.12 -14.28 -16.91
C ASN A 486 -5.52 -14.05 -18.31
N GLY A 487 -4.58 -13.11 -18.44
CA GLY A 487 -3.98 -12.71 -19.71
C GLY A 487 -4.83 -11.75 -20.55
N GLY A 488 -6.08 -11.47 -20.14
CA GLY A 488 -6.99 -10.53 -20.80
C GLY A 488 -7.20 -9.24 -20.01
N THR A 489 -7.90 -8.29 -20.61
CA THR A 489 -8.28 -7.02 -19.96
C THR A 489 -9.64 -7.09 -19.25
N TYR A 490 -10.33 -8.24 -19.33
CA TYR A 490 -11.58 -8.44 -18.61
C TYR A 490 -11.31 -8.71 -17.13
N THR A 491 -11.93 -7.91 -16.26
CA THR A 491 -11.94 -8.14 -14.81
C THR A 491 -13.35 -8.51 -14.35
N ARG A 492 -13.43 -9.39 -13.35
CA ARG A 492 -14.69 -9.74 -12.70
C ARG A 492 -15.26 -8.53 -11.97
N LYS A 493 -16.59 -8.39 -11.96
CA LYS A 493 -17.27 -7.56 -10.99
C LYS A 493 -17.14 -8.20 -9.61
N VAL A 494 -16.83 -7.41 -8.58
CA VAL A 494 -16.59 -7.85 -7.20
C VAL A 494 -17.48 -7.07 -6.24
N ALA A 495 -17.70 -7.60 -5.04
CA ALA A 495 -18.61 -6.99 -4.07
C ALA A 495 -17.99 -5.77 -3.37
N ASN A 496 -16.68 -5.75 -3.18
CA ASN A 496 -15.97 -4.62 -2.58
C ASN A 496 -14.50 -4.51 -3.06
N ALA A 497 -13.86 -3.42 -2.71
CA ALA A 497 -12.45 -3.14 -2.99
C ALA A 497 -11.83 -2.29 -1.89
N PHE A 498 -10.49 -2.17 -1.87
CA PHE A 498 -9.75 -1.31 -0.96
C PHE A 498 -8.93 -0.29 -1.75
N PHE A 499 -9.08 0.99 -1.40
CA PHE A 499 -8.50 2.11 -2.14
C PHE A 499 -7.62 2.99 -1.27
N ALA A 500 -6.59 3.55 -1.91
CA ALA A 500 -5.90 4.75 -1.50
C ALA A 500 -6.59 5.97 -2.11
N VAL A 501 -6.76 7.01 -1.30
CA VAL A 501 -7.51 8.23 -1.64
C VAL A 501 -6.63 9.43 -1.37
N ALA A 502 -6.52 10.33 -2.34
CA ALA A 502 -5.86 11.62 -2.14
C ALA A 502 -6.90 12.67 -1.72
N ASP A 503 -6.70 13.22 -0.51
CA ASP A 503 -7.47 14.34 0.00
C ASP A 503 -6.77 15.66 -0.38
N VAL A 504 -6.78 15.96 -1.67
CA VAL A 504 -6.17 17.16 -2.23
C VAL A 504 -7.16 17.82 -3.19
N LYS A 505 -7.08 19.14 -3.29
CA LYS A 505 -7.77 19.85 -4.37
C LYS A 505 -7.15 19.46 -5.71
N ASP A 506 -7.98 19.36 -6.73
CA ASP A 506 -7.51 19.09 -8.09
C ASP A 506 -6.53 20.20 -8.52
N ASP A 507 -5.30 19.80 -8.79
CA ASP A 507 -4.25 20.65 -9.36
C ASP A 507 -3.64 19.91 -10.57
N ASN A 508 -3.90 20.45 -11.76
CA ASN A 508 -3.41 19.87 -13.01
C ASN A 508 -2.02 20.42 -13.40
N ARG A 509 -1.36 21.21 -12.56
CA ARG A 509 -0.02 21.73 -12.83
C ARG A 509 1.00 20.62 -12.67
N ILE A 510 1.83 20.44 -13.71
CA ILE A 510 2.89 19.46 -13.71
C ILE A 510 4.07 20.01 -12.89
N ALA A 511 4.39 19.32 -11.80
CA ALA A 511 5.51 19.61 -10.91
C ALA A 511 6.68 18.63 -11.10
N ALA A 512 6.41 17.43 -11.65
CA ALA A 512 7.41 16.41 -11.94
C ALA A 512 7.02 15.63 -13.20
N ILE A 513 7.96 14.88 -13.76
CA ILE A 513 7.71 13.93 -14.83
C ILE A 513 8.25 12.55 -14.47
N ALA A 514 7.60 11.51 -14.96
CA ALA A 514 8.08 10.14 -14.83
C ALA A 514 7.97 9.40 -16.16
N SER A 515 8.80 8.37 -16.34
CA SER A 515 8.66 7.46 -17.45
C SER A 515 7.62 6.38 -17.13
N ALA A 516 6.76 6.05 -18.08
CA ALA A 516 5.83 4.95 -17.97
C ALA A 516 6.53 3.58 -17.97
N GLY A 517 7.68 3.45 -18.65
CA GLY A 517 8.55 2.28 -18.63
C GLY A 517 9.80 2.54 -17.80
N TYR A 518 10.24 1.55 -17.05
CA TYR A 518 11.47 1.64 -16.26
C TYR A 518 12.72 1.28 -17.06
N VAL A 519 12.56 0.29 -17.94
CA VAL A 519 13.62 -0.23 -18.82
C VAL A 519 13.06 -0.47 -20.23
N ILE A 520 13.81 -0.11 -21.24
CA ILE A 520 13.57 -0.48 -22.63
C ILE A 520 14.59 -1.55 -23.04
N ARG A 521 14.11 -2.68 -23.55
CA ARG A 521 14.90 -3.71 -24.22
C ARG A 521 14.54 -3.71 -25.68
N VAL A 522 15.53 -3.52 -26.55
CA VAL A 522 15.32 -3.38 -27.99
C VAL A 522 16.50 -4.01 -28.71
N LYS A 523 16.26 -4.70 -29.82
CA LYS A 523 17.33 -5.24 -30.64
C LYS A 523 17.99 -4.15 -31.47
N GLN A 524 19.24 -4.40 -31.83
CA GLN A 524 19.97 -3.50 -32.73
C GLN A 524 19.17 -3.22 -34.01
N GLY A 525 18.95 -1.94 -34.31
CA GLY A 525 18.18 -1.46 -35.47
C GLY A 525 16.68 -1.34 -35.23
N GLU A 526 16.12 -1.92 -34.17
CA GLU A 526 14.70 -1.79 -33.80
C GLU A 526 14.41 -0.47 -33.09
N SER A 527 13.12 -0.16 -32.98
CA SER A 527 12.62 1.06 -32.36
C SER A 527 11.69 0.74 -31.18
N ALA A 528 11.67 1.64 -30.19
CA ALA A 528 10.78 1.58 -29.04
C ALA A 528 10.09 2.93 -28.82
N ALA A 529 8.79 2.91 -28.60
CA ALA A 529 8.01 4.09 -28.21
C ALA A 529 8.32 4.49 -26.76
N LEU A 530 8.43 5.79 -26.53
CA LEU A 530 8.65 6.41 -25.24
C LEU A 530 7.35 7.04 -24.75
N ARG A 531 7.00 6.84 -23.51
CA ARG A 531 5.83 7.45 -22.88
C ARG A 531 6.20 8.06 -21.54
N PHE A 532 5.73 9.27 -21.30
CA PHE A 532 5.99 10.02 -20.07
C PHE A 532 4.68 10.44 -19.42
N TYR A 533 4.71 10.54 -18.10
CA TYR A 533 3.64 11.04 -17.27
C TYR A 533 3.98 12.43 -16.74
N GLY A 534 3.02 13.34 -16.78
CA GLY A 534 3.03 14.58 -16.03
C GLY A 534 2.43 14.38 -14.65
N ILE A 535 3.15 14.78 -13.60
CA ILE A 535 2.79 14.51 -12.21
C ILE A 535 2.67 15.85 -11.48
N ASN A 536 1.58 16.04 -10.73
CA ASN A 536 1.40 17.24 -9.92
C ASN A 536 2.19 17.20 -8.60
N ALA A 537 2.14 18.28 -7.81
CA ALA A 537 2.85 18.39 -6.53
C ALA A 537 2.42 17.33 -5.49
N ALA A 538 1.20 16.81 -5.59
CA ALA A 538 0.69 15.75 -4.72
C ALA A 538 1.08 14.33 -5.19
N GLY A 539 1.84 14.19 -6.29
CA GLY A 539 2.26 12.89 -6.81
C GLY A 539 1.24 12.22 -7.73
N LEU A 540 0.10 12.85 -8.04
CA LEU A 540 -0.93 12.32 -8.93
C LEU A 540 -0.55 12.52 -10.40
N ILE A 541 -0.82 11.50 -11.24
CA ILE A 541 -0.64 11.59 -12.68
C ILE A 541 -1.77 12.44 -13.26
N VAL A 542 -1.43 13.64 -13.74
CA VAL A 542 -2.38 14.59 -14.34
C VAL A 542 -2.32 14.60 -15.87
N ASP A 543 -1.22 14.14 -16.44
CA ASP A 543 -1.06 13.89 -17.87
C ASP A 543 -0.45 12.49 -18.07
N ASN A 544 -1.16 11.61 -18.74
CA ASN A 544 -0.73 10.22 -18.93
C ASN A 544 -0.02 9.94 -20.26
N ASP A 545 0.16 10.96 -21.09
CA ASP A 545 0.83 10.87 -22.38
C ASP A 545 1.52 12.18 -22.76
N LEU A 546 2.34 12.69 -21.84
CA LEU A 546 3.02 13.98 -21.93
C LEU A 546 3.86 14.09 -23.20
N LYS A 547 3.58 15.09 -24.04
CA LYS A 547 4.23 15.28 -25.35
C LYS A 547 5.29 16.37 -25.36
N ASP A 548 5.18 17.38 -24.52
CA ASP A 548 6.07 18.55 -24.47
C ASP A 548 7.34 18.30 -23.64
N VAL A 549 8.06 17.20 -23.95
CA VAL A 549 9.33 16.84 -23.31
C VAL A 549 10.49 16.93 -24.32
N GLN A 550 11.61 17.47 -23.87
CA GLN A 550 12.87 17.42 -24.62
C GLN A 550 13.59 16.12 -24.29
N LEU A 551 13.92 15.35 -25.31
CA LEU A 551 14.56 14.04 -25.16
C LEU A 551 16.03 14.12 -25.59
N ALA A 552 16.90 13.52 -24.78
CA ALA A 552 18.32 13.41 -25.06
C ALA A 552 18.79 11.96 -24.91
N VAL A 553 19.62 11.50 -25.85
CA VAL A 553 20.27 10.19 -25.84
C VAL A 553 21.67 10.32 -26.39
N SER A 554 22.59 9.45 -25.95
CA SER A 554 23.92 9.36 -26.55
C SER A 554 23.82 8.87 -28.02
N PRO A 555 24.45 9.54 -29.00
CA PRO A 555 24.51 9.04 -30.37
C PRO A 555 25.16 7.65 -30.49
N ALA A 556 26.01 7.28 -29.52
CA ALA A 556 26.62 5.95 -29.47
C ALA A 556 25.59 4.86 -29.10
N LEU A 557 24.46 5.21 -28.48
CA LEU A 557 23.36 4.31 -28.17
C LEU A 557 22.31 4.25 -29.29
N GLY A 558 21.92 5.41 -29.81
CA GLY A 558 20.90 5.49 -30.86
C GLY A 558 20.44 6.91 -31.14
N THR A 559 19.30 7.01 -31.80
CA THR A 559 18.65 8.27 -32.20
C THR A 559 17.23 8.34 -31.66
N ILE A 560 16.71 9.57 -31.56
CA ILE A 560 15.31 9.82 -31.16
C ILE A 560 14.64 10.61 -32.30
N GLU A 561 13.44 10.16 -32.67
CA GLU A 561 12.54 10.84 -33.58
C GLU A 561 11.16 10.95 -32.93
N GLY A 562 10.74 12.19 -32.61
CA GLY A 562 9.57 12.44 -31.77
C GLY A 562 9.73 11.76 -30.40
N GLN A 563 8.78 10.91 -30.05
CA GLN A 563 8.84 10.06 -28.85
C GLN A 563 9.15 8.59 -29.19
N THR A 564 10.03 8.37 -30.15
CA THR A 564 10.50 7.03 -30.53
C THR A 564 12.02 6.98 -30.49
N PHE A 565 12.55 6.04 -29.74
CA PHE A 565 13.96 5.71 -29.72
C PHE A 565 14.26 4.63 -30.78
N LYS A 566 15.38 4.76 -31.50
CA LYS A 566 15.88 3.75 -32.41
C LYS A 566 17.33 3.38 -32.04
N ALA A 567 17.58 2.09 -31.83
CA ALA A 567 18.89 1.56 -31.46
C ALA A 567 19.84 1.50 -32.67
N THR A 568 20.44 2.61 -33.04
CA THR A 568 21.33 2.73 -34.21
C THR A 568 22.81 2.74 -33.86
N GLY A 569 23.16 2.98 -32.59
CA GLY A 569 24.53 3.07 -32.12
C GLY A 569 25.15 1.69 -31.82
N LYS A 570 26.43 1.70 -31.46
CA LYS A 570 27.19 0.49 -31.09
C LYS A 570 27.14 0.19 -29.59
N GLN A 571 26.71 1.14 -28.76
CA GLN A 571 26.60 0.99 -27.32
C GLN A 571 25.43 0.09 -26.99
N ARG A 572 25.64 -0.88 -26.08
CA ARG A 572 24.62 -1.85 -25.71
C ARG A 572 23.76 -1.41 -24.52
N TYR A 573 24.18 -0.40 -23.83
CA TYR A 573 23.54 0.08 -22.63
C TYR A 573 23.63 1.60 -22.50
N GLY A 574 22.56 2.24 -22.01
CA GLY A 574 22.57 3.69 -21.77
C GLY A 574 21.23 4.19 -21.23
N THR A 575 21.10 5.51 -21.21
CA THR A 575 19.95 6.20 -20.65
C THR A 575 19.42 7.23 -21.65
N ILE A 576 18.10 7.29 -21.77
CA ILE A 576 17.37 8.39 -22.40
C ILE A 576 16.92 9.32 -21.28
N THR A 577 17.23 10.61 -21.40
CA THR A 577 16.78 11.64 -20.46
C THR A 577 15.68 12.47 -21.11
N ALA A 578 14.54 12.58 -20.43
CA ALA A 578 13.47 13.50 -20.75
C ALA A 578 13.52 14.70 -19.81
N THR A 579 13.37 15.91 -20.36
CA THR A 579 13.41 17.15 -19.58
C THR A 579 12.23 18.04 -19.97
N ARG A 580 11.60 18.68 -18.97
CA ARG A 580 10.53 19.65 -19.15
C ARG A 580 10.60 20.70 -18.05
N GLN A 581 10.77 21.97 -18.44
CA GLN A 581 10.74 23.12 -17.50
C GLN A 581 11.61 22.90 -16.22
N GLY A 582 12.80 22.30 -16.38
CA GLY A 582 13.75 22.09 -15.28
C GLY A 582 13.56 20.79 -14.50
N VAL A 583 12.49 20.02 -14.73
CA VAL A 583 12.32 18.66 -14.18
C VAL A 583 12.73 17.62 -15.20
N SER A 584 13.22 16.46 -14.73
CA SER A 584 13.69 15.40 -15.61
C SER A 584 13.27 14.01 -15.16
N ALA A 585 13.14 13.10 -16.14
CA ALA A 585 12.99 11.65 -15.93
C ALA A 585 13.98 10.90 -16.81
N GLN A 586 14.33 9.68 -16.43
CA GLN A 586 15.25 8.83 -17.16
C GLN A 586 14.63 7.48 -17.47
N ILE A 587 14.93 6.96 -18.66
CA ILE A 587 14.61 5.60 -19.09
C ILE A 587 15.93 4.88 -19.40
N ARG A 588 16.09 3.69 -18.85
CA ARG A 588 17.22 2.82 -19.18
C ARG A 588 16.96 2.09 -20.47
N VAL A 589 18.01 1.90 -21.26
CA VAL A 589 17.95 1.19 -22.54
C VAL A 589 19.00 0.11 -22.56
N TYR A 590 18.58 -1.10 -22.87
CA TYR A 590 19.45 -2.22 -23.23
C TYR A 590 19.23 -2.56 -24.70
N VAL A 591 20.32 -2.60 -25.48
CA VAL A 591 20.30 -3.03 -26.87
C VAL A 591 20.86 -4.45 -26.95
N GLU A 592 20.01 -5.38 -27.32
CA GLU A 592 20.28 -6.82 -27.44
C GLU A 592 20.97 -7.18 -28.79
#